data_4473865103779af6e930d868035cabb6
#
_entry.id   4473865103779af6e930d868035cabb6
#
_cell.length_a   1.000
_cell.length_b   1.000
_cell.length_c   1.000
_cell.angle_alpha   90.00
_cell.angle_beta   90.00
_cell.angle_gamma   90.00
#
_symmetry.space_group_name_H-M   'P 1'
#
loop_
_entity.id
_entity.type
_entity.pdbx_description
1 polymer ?
#
loop_
_entity_poly.entity_id
_entity_poly.type
_entity_poly.pdbx_seq_one_letter_code
_entity_poly.pdbx_strand_id
1 'polypeptide(L)' 'MCQATVYLDEQKIMEEVIWLEPTADGFLLRTFFGEPREVKGTMVGIDLLKHRVLLTSTDPPREGSEK' A
#
# COMPACT_ATOMS: atom_id res chain seq x y z
N MET A 1 -2.47 -13.39 -15.77
CA MET A 1 -1.75 -12.16 -15.43
C MET A 1 -1.86 -11.90 -13.93
N CYS A 2 -0.76 -11.56 -13.31
CA CYS A 2 -0.75 -11.40 -11.86
C CYS A 2 -1.05 -9.96 -11.49
N GLN A 3 -2.06 -9.79 -10.67
CA GLN A 3 -2.43 -8.49 -10.13
C GLN A 3 -2.46 -8.61 -8.63
N ALA A 4 -2.16 -7.52 -7.95
CA ALA A 4 -2.07 -7.56 -6.51
C ALA A 4 -3.18 -6.74 -5.88
N THR A 5 -3.57 -7.16 -4.69
CA THR A 5 -4.49 -6.39 -3.87
C THR A 5 -3.66 -5.73 -2.78
N VAL A 6 -3.87 -4.45 -2.58
CA VAL A 6 -3.10 -3.67 -1.62
C VAL A 6 -3.95 -3.41 -0.38
N TYR A 7 -3.36 -3.69 0.77
CA TYR A 7 -4.00 -3.47 2.06
C TYR A 7 -3.24 -2.41 2.83
N LEU A 8 -3.95 -1.53 3.49
CA LEU A 8 -3.37 -0.54 4.38
C LEU A 8 -4.00 -0.72 5.75
N ASP A 9 -3.17 -1.01 6.75
CA ASP A 9 -3.64 -1.26 8.12
C ASP A 9 -4.73 -2.32 8.11
N GLU A 10 -4.50 -3.40 7.32
CA GLU A 10 -5.38 -4.56 7.23
C GLU A 10 -6.70 -4.27 6.53
N GLN A 11 -6.83 -3.15 5.88
CA GLN A 11 -8.02 -2.84 5.09
C GLN A 11 -7.66 -2.79 3.62
N LYS A 12 -8.48 -3.43 2.81
CA LYS A 12 -8.24 -3.41 1.37
C LYS A 12 -8.51 -2.02 0.82
N ILE A 13 -7.53 -1.45 0.16
CA ILE A 13 -7.67 -0.11 -0.39
C ILE A 13 -7.67 -0.09 -1.91
N MET A 14 -7.13 -1.12 -2.56
CA MET A 14 -7.07 -1.11 -4.01
C MET A 14 -6.87 -2.52 -4.53
N GLU A 15 -7.58 -2.86 -5.60
CA GLU A 15 -7.46 -4.17 -6.25
C GLU A 15 -6.85 -4.03 -7.63
N GLU A 16 -6.35 -5.15 -8.15
CA GLU A 16 -5.85 -5.23 -9.51
C GLU A 16 -4.71 -4.25 -9.76
N VAL A 17 -3.86 -4.12 -8.77
CA VAL A 17 -2.70 -3.25 -8.88
C VAL A 17 -1.64 -3.97 -9.70
N ILE A 18 -1.13 -3.28 -10.73
CA ILE A 18 -0.11 -3.85 -11.60
C ILE A 18 1.25 -3.18 -11.40
N TRP A 19 1.31 -2.10 -10.66
CA TRP A 19 2.54 -1.36 -10.49
C TRP A 19 2.55 -0.72 -9.12
N LEU A 20 3.63 -0.91 -8.40
CA LEU A 20 3.81 -0.33 -7.08
C LEU A 20 5.18 0.30 -7.05
N GLU A 21 5.24 1.58 -6.74
CA GLU A 21 6.48 2.32 -6.83
C GLU A 21 6.68 3.11 -5.55
N PRO A 22 7.85 3.03 -4.92
CA PRO A 22 8.08 3.80 -3.71
C PRO A 22 8.18 5.29 -4.03
N THR A 23 7.64 6.08 -3.11
CA THR A 23 7.77 7.54 -3.18
C THR A 23 8.39 8.02 -1.87
N ALA A 24 8.54 9.33 -1.76
CA ALA A 24 9.17 9.88 -0.57
C ALA A 24 8.41 9.53 0.70
N ASP A 25 7.08 9.50 0.62
CA ASP A 25 6.25 9.29 1.80
C ASP A 25 5.49 7.98 1.79
N GLY A 26 5.57 7.22 0.70
CA GLY A 26 4.77 6.01 0.62
C GLY A 26 4.93 5.35 -0.73
N PHE A 27 3.82 5.07 -1.38
CA PHE A 27 3.84 4.30 -2.62
C PHE A 27 2.86 4.85 -3.61
N LEU A 28 3.23 4.74 -4.89
CA LEU A 28 2.34 5.06 -5.99
C LEU A 28 1.84 3.76 -6.57
N LEU A 29 0.52 3.63 -6.67
CA LEU A 29 -0.13 2.42 -7.15
C LEU A 29 -0.79 2.70 -8.48
N ARG A 30 -0.65 1.75 -9.41
CA ARG A 30 -1.28 1.87 -10.71
C ARG A 30 -2.06 0.62 -11.04
N THR A 31 -3.17 0.81 -11.72
CA THR A 31 -3.95 -0.28 -12.28
C THR A 31 -4.03 -0.09 -13.79
N PHE A 32 -4.63 -1.07 -14.48
CA PHE A 32 -4.79 -0.92 -15.94
C PHE A 32 -5.68 0.23 -16.30
N PHE A 33 -6.75 0.45 -15.54
CA PHE A 33 -7.80 1.37 -15.94
C PHE A 33 -7.99 2.37 -14.85
N GLY A 34 -7.48 2.93 -14.22
CA GLY A 34 -7.70 3.92 -13.22
C GLY A 34 -6.54 4.88 -13.18
N GLU A 35 -6.74 5.94 -12.47
CA GLU A 35 -5.68 6.89 -12.28
C GLU A 35 -4.73 6.40 -11.21
N PRO A 36 -3.45 6.76 -11.31
CA PRO A 36 -2.51 6.41 -10.25
C PRO A 36 -2.97 6.98 -8.93
N ARG A 37 -2.70 6.24 -7.87
CA ARG A 37 -3.08 6.65 -6.54
C ARG A 37 -1.86 6.59 -5.64
N GLU A 38 -1.61 7.66 -4.91
CA GLU A 38 -0.53 7.68 -3.96
C GLU A 38 -1.07 7.36 -2.57
N VAL A 39 -0.40 6.45 -1.89
CA VAL A 39 -0.78 6.02 -0.56
C VAL A 39 0.42 6.24 0.34
N LYS A 40 0.20 6.92 1.45
CA LYS A 40 1.27 7.16 2.40
C LYS A 40 1.33 6.01 3.37
N GLY A 41 2.52 5.45 3.50
CA GLY A 41 2.69 4.33 4.41
C GLY A 41 4.01 3.65 4.20
N THR A 42 4.22 2.62 4.99
CA THR A 42 5.42 1.80 4.96
C THR A 42 5.03 0.39 4.59
N MET A 43 5.90 -0.29 3.86
CA MET A 43 5.62 -1.67 3.48
C MET A 43 5.85 -2.59 4.65
N VAL A 44 4.86 -3.42 4.94
CA VAL A 44 4.97 -4.47 5.94
C VAL A 44 5.49 -5.74 5.28
N GLY A 45 4.95 -6.06 4.11
CA GLY A 45 5.38 -7.24 3.41
C GLY A 45 4.59 -7.46 2.14
N ILE A 46 5.00 -8.47 1.40
CA ILE A 46 4.31 -8.86 0.18
C ILE A 46 4.07 -10.35 0.26
N ASP A 47 2.82 -10.76 0.07
CA ASP A 47 2.45 -12.16 0.04
C ASP A 47 2.27 -12.58 -1.41
N LEU A 48 3.28 -13.21 -1.94
CA LEU A 48 3.27 -13.55 -3.36
C LEU A 48 2.33 -14.71 -3.69
N LEU A 49 2.06 -15.55 -2.72
CA LEU A 49 1.13 -16.63 -2.95
C LEU A 49 -0.30 -16.14 -3.11
N LYS A 50 -0.66 -15.13 -2.35
CA LYS A 50 -2.01 -14.60 -2.38
C LYS A 50 -2.08 -13.29 -3.13
N HIS A 51 -0.97 -12.84 -3.69
CA HIS A 51 -0.91 -11.59 -4.46
C HIS A 51 -1.41 -10.41 -3.65
N ARG A 52 -0.88 -10.27 -2.45
CA ARG A 52 -1.25 -9.19 -1.55
C ARG A 52 -0.05 -8.34 -1.21
N VAL A 53 -0.26 -7.04 -1.14
CA VAL A 53 0.76 -6.12 -0.65
C VAL A 53 0.23 -5.51 0.64
N LEU A 54 1.02 -5.60 1.68
CA LEU A 54 0.61 -5.18 3.02
C LEU A 54 1.37 -3.94 3.41
N LEU A 55 0.64 -2.89 3.68
CA LEU A 55 1.21 -1.61 4.08
C LEU A 55 0.65 -1.21 5.44
N THR A 56 1.37 -0.33 6.11
CA THR A 56 0.88 0.25 7.34
C THR A 56 1.03 1.76 7.25
N SER A 57 0.11 2.47 7.90
CA SER A 57 0.11 3.91 7.87
C SER A 57 1.34 4.45 8.58
N THR A 58 1.92 5.53 8.05
CA THR A 58 3.04 6.19 8.66
C THR A 58 2.64 7.43 9.43
N ASP A 59 1.35 7.60 9.67
CA ASP A 59 0.93 8.74 10.46
C ASP A 59 1.67 8.72 11.79
N PRO A 60 2.24 9.84 12.20
CA PRO A 60 2.96 9.84 13.45
C PRO A 60 2.02 9.56 14.60
N PRO A 61 2.47 8.77 15.58
CA PRO A 61 1.66 8.56 16.76
C PRO A 61 1.50 9.88 17.48
N ARG A 62 0.47 10.01 18.02
CA ARG A 62 0.26 11.25 18.77
C ARG A 62 0.81 11.18 20.11
N GLU A 63 1.13 10.64 19.40
CA GLU A 63 1.51 10.34 20.08
C GLU A 63 2.07 9.96 20.61
N GLY A 64 1.93 9.92 20.61
CA GLY A 64 2.45 9.49 21.04
C GLY A 64 2.90 9.18 21.34
N SER A 65 2.70 9.35 21.31
CA SER A 65 3.14 8.98 21.60
C SER A 65 3.80 8.75 22.02
N GLU A 66 3.82 8.83 22.16
CA GLU A 66 4.29 8.58 22.54
C GLU A 66 4.78 8.47 22.98
N LYS A 67 4.79 8.53 23.13
CA LYS A 67 5.12 8.38 23.52
C LYS A 67 5.44 8.30 23.72
#